data_8ca7095bfd73c462870b3b2e043eb070
#
_entry.id   8ca7095bfd73c462870b3b2e043eb070
#
_cell.length_a   1.000
_cell.length_b   1.000
_cell.length_c   1.000
_cell.angle_alpha   90.00
_cell.angle_beta   90.00
_cell.angle_gamma   90.00
#
_symmetry.space_group_name_H-M   'P 1'
#
loop_
_entity.id
_entity.type
_entity.pdbx_description
1 polymer ?
#
loop_
_entity_poly.entity_id
_entity_poly.type
_entity_poly.pdbx_seq_one_letter_code
_entity_poly.pdbx_strand_id
1 'polypeptide(L)'
;VSNLQKAVLQISFMGYEPQEVPLNGRKQLKIILKETANELQEVTVVAYGTQKKETLTGAISAVNNEALIRSPNASVANSLAGQITGLSSVQTSGQPGQEDPKVFIRGVGSLTESASSPLILVDGIERSFYQMDPNEIESVTVLKDASATAVFGVRGANGVILVTTRRGKEGKAKISVNSSVGIQMPTRMLEMADSYTYATLRNEIITNDKPNATENDLVFNNYAVERFRLNDEPIMYPSIDWRKYLLNKTSMQTQHNLNISGGTKDIRYFISLGFLYQNGLLKQFEGVGYDNNYKYKRYNYRANLDFNVTKTTTLKIGIGGIVGNRNEPMINDATNSIWTLINQTTPFSSPGVIDGQLIVTPEERFDNKINLGNSALPKCYGTGYSTAINNTMNLDLLLNQKLDFITKGLSAEIKGAYNTSYGFTKKRKGQVEQFMPFYQSSLEDPSLGYDSPDFNKNIAVSYTHLTLPTNRE
;
A
#
# COMPACT_ATOMS: atom_id res chain seq x y z
N VAL A 1 12.87 58.10 12.73
CA VAL A 1 13.06 58.35 11.28
C VAL A 1 13.67 59.72 11.13
N SER A 2 14.91 59.82 10.71
CA SER A 2 15.69 61.09 10.69
C SER A 2 15.36 62.02 9.52
N ASN A 3 14.50 61.61 8.58
CA ASN A 3 14.08 62.45 7.47
C ASN A 3 12.62 62.16 7.06
N LEU A 4 11.67 62.83 7.72
CA LEU A 4 10.24 62.67 7.53
C LEU A 4 9.73 63.14 6.16
N GLN A 5 10.53 63.90 5.39
CA GLN A 5 10.12 64.41 4.06
C GLN A 5 10.32 63.38 2.91
N LYS A 6 11.21 62.40 3.09
CA LYS A 6 11.49 61.39 2.05
C LYS A 6 11.14 59.96 2.49
N ALA A 7 10.60 59.75 3.68
CA ALA A 7 10.28 58.42 4.19
C ALA A 7 8.93 57.96 3.65
N VAL A 8 8.90 56.68 3.21
CA VAL A 8 7.70 55.98 2.80
C VAL A 8 7.37 54.93 3.87
N LEU A 9 6.14 54.94 4.34
CA LEU A 9 5.62 53.97 5.30
C LEU A 9 4.97 52.83 4.54
N GLN A 10 5.51 51.63 4.68
CA GLN A 10 4.92 50.42 4.11
C GLN A 10 4.06 49.77 5.20
N ILE A 11 2.77 49.62 4.91
CA ILE A 11 1.79 49.07 5.83
C ILE A 11 1.25 47.78 5.22
N SER A 12 1.39 46.66 5.94
CA SER A 12 0.79 45.38 5.59
C SER A 12 0.03 44.85 6.81
N PHE A 13 -1.18 44.42 6.60
CA PHE A 13 -2.00 43.73 7.60
C PHE A 13 -2.69 42.56 6.97
N MET A 14 -2.81 41.46 7.70
CA MET A 14 -3.41 40.23 7.17
C MET A 14 -4.88 40.50 6.77
N GLY A 15 -5.22 40.19 5.50
CA GLY A 15 -6.56 40.45 4.95
C GLY A 15 -6.73 41.85 4.28
N TYR A 16 -5.67 42.69 4.20
CA TYR A 16 -5.71 43.99 3.56
C TYR A 16 -4.61 44.14 2.51
N GLU A 17 -4.87 44.96 1.48
CA GLU A 17 -3.87 45.29 0.44
C GLU A 17 -2.71 46.07 1.07
N PRO A 18 -1.44 45.61 0.84
CA PRO A 18 -0.28 46.36 1.28
C PRO A 18 -0.28 47.76 0.61
N GLN A 19 -0.13 48.80 1.38
CA GLN A 19 -0.09 50.18 0.90
C GLN A 19 1.24 50.85 1.27
N GLU A 20 1.82 51.55 0.30
CA GLU A 20 2.97 52.44 0.51
C GLU A 20 2.50 53.89 0.56
N VAL A 21 2.68 54.54 1.70
CA VAL A 21 2.23 55.92 1.90
C VAL A 21 3.44 56.81 2.20
N PRO A 22 3.75 57.77 1.33
CA PRO A 22 4.83 58.73 1.59
C PRO A 22 4.44 59.68 2.74
N LEU A 23 5.32 59.84 3.70
CA LEU A 23 5.06 60.65 4.91
C LEU A 23 5.00 62.15 4.61
N ASN A 24 5.75 62.64 3.65
CA ASN A 24 5.75 64.04 3.21
C ASN A 24 5.74 65.10 4.37
N GLY A 25 6.50 64.77 5.46
CA GLY A 25 6.56 65.62 6.63
C GLY A 25 5.36 65.60 7.57
N ARG A 26 4.33 64.78 7.33
CA ARG A 26 3.14 64.67 8.18
C ARG A 26 3.42 63.86 9.44
N LYS A 27 3.02 64.41 10.62
CA LYS A 27 3.16 63.74 11.91
C LYS A 27 1.98 62.84 12.28
N GLN A 28 0.84 62.99 11.59
CA GLN A 28 -0.36 62.16 11.76
C GLN A 28 -0.89 61.77 10.38
N LEU A 29 -1.14 60.49 10.18
CA LEU A 29 -1.69 59.96 8.95
C LEU A 29 -2.90 59.08 9.32
N LYS A 30 -4.03 59.36 8.67
CA LYS A 30 -5.18 58.43 8.70
C LYS A 30 -5.13 57.56 7.46
N ILE A 31 -4.83 56.29 7.65
CA ILE A 31 -4.70 55.33 6.56
C ILE A 31 -5.89 54.39 6.62
N ILE A 32 -6.63 54.34 5.54
CA ILE A 32 -7.75 53.41 5.37
C ILE A 32 -7.23 52.25 4.53
N LEU A 33 -7.04 51.09 5.18
CA LEU A 33 -6.67 49.88 4.48
C LEU A 33 -7.88 49.36 3.70
N LYS A 34 -7.70 49.01 2.46
CA LYS A 34 -8.69 48.31 1.64
C LYS A 34 -8.60 46.84 1.96
N GLU A 35 -9.71 46.22 2.33
CA GLU A 35 -9.78 44.80 2.46
C GLU A 35 -9.38 44.14 1.14
N THR A 36 -8.41 43.23 1.19
CA THR A 36 -8.12 42.36 0.06
C THR A 36 -9.33 41.45 -0.03
N ALA A 37 -10.22 41.69 -0.99
CA ALA A 37 -11.28 40.75 -1.34
C ALA A 37 -10.69 39.49 -2.00
N ASN A 38 -9.66 38.93 -1.40
CA ASN A 38 -9.23 37.56 -1.57
C ASN A 38 -9.89 36.72 -0.46
N GLU A 39 -11.21 36.75 -0.39
CA GLU A 39 -11.88 35.49 -0.11
C GLU A 39 -11.36 34.55 -1.21
N LEU A 40 -10.48 33.64 -0.83
CA LEU A 40 -10.27 32.41 -1.56
C LEU A 40 -11.67 31.78 -1.61
N GLN A 41 -12.44 32.12 -2.65
CA GLN A 41 -13.72 31.47 -2.90
C GLN A 41 -13.38 30.01 -3.10
N GLU A 42 -13.54 29.22 -2.03
CA GLU A 42 -13.39 27.76 -2.10
C GLU A 42 -14.39 27.25 -3.13
N VAL A 43 -13.91 27.07 -4.34
CA VAL A 43 -14.68 26.55 -5.46
C VAL A 43 -14.57 25.02 -5.37
N THR A 44 -15.69 24.38 -5.18
CA THR A 44 -15.76 22.92 -5.15
C THR A 44 -16.16 22.40 -6.54
N VAL A 45 -15.45 21.40 -7.03
CA VAL A 45 -15.79 20.71 -8.28
C VAL A 45 -17.05 19.88 -8.03
N VAL A 46 -18.08 20.11 -8.82
CA VAL A 46 -19.32 19.35 -8.83
C VAL A 46 -19.51 18.76 -10.23
N ALA A 47 -19.89 17.51 -10.32
CA ALA A 47 -20.23 16.72 -11.51
C ALA A 47 -19.59 17.20 -12.86
N TYR A 48 -20.16 18.22 -13.48
CA TYR A 48 -19.73 18.78 -14.78
C TYR A 48 -19.36 20.26 -14.72
N GLY A 49 -19.06 20.80 -13.51
CA GLY A 49 -18.70 22.19 -13.33
C GLY A 49 -18.08 22.51 -12.00
N THR A 50 -17.84 23.78 -11.76
CA THR A 50 -17.35 24.27 -10.48
C THR A 50 -18.44 25.15 -9.87
N GLN A 51 -18.79 24.92 -8.59
CA GLN A 51 -19.72 25.76 -7.84
C GLN A 51 -19.03 26.29 -6.59
N LYS A 52 -19.49 27.44 -6.13
CA LYS A 52 -19.01 27.99 -4.86
C LYS A 52 -19.51 27.09 -3.73
N LYS A 53 -18.65 26.79 -2.75
CA LYS A 53 -18.97 25.93 -1.61
C LYS A 53 -20.25 26.39 -0.87
N GLU A 54 -20.46 27.69 -0.80
CA GLU A 54 -21.63 28.31 -0.16
C GLU A 54 -22.96 28.02 -0.85
N THR A 55 -22.95 27.70 -2.16
CA THR A 55 -24.18 27.44 -2.94
C THR A 55 -24.53 25.95 -3.01
N LEU A 56 -23.74 25.08 -2.36
CA LEU A 56 -23.95 23.64 -2.39
C LEU A 56 -24.97 23.24 -1.29
N THR A 57 -26.10 22.73 -1.70
CA THR A 57 -27.15 22.21 -0.79
C THR A 57 -26.97 20.77 -0.37
N GLY A 58 -26.04 20.04 -0.97
CA GLY A 58 -25.74 18.62 -0.69
C GLY A 58 -24.63 18.41 0.34
N ALA A 59 -24.59 17.25 1.02
CA ALA A 59 -23.49 16.86 1.90
C ALA A 59 -22.22 16.54 1.09
N ILE A 60 -21.40 17.54 0.85
CA ILE A 60 -20.15 17.46 0.11
C ILE A 60 -18.99 17.67 1.11
N SER A 61 -17.98 16.84 0.99
CA SER A 61 -16.72 16.99 1.74
C SER A 61 -15.56 17.00 0.77
N ALA A 62 -14.66 17.95 0.93
CA ALA A 62 -13.46 18.07 0.11
C ALA A 62 -12.20 18.06 0.98
N VAL A 63 -11.14 17.41 0.47
CA VAL A 63 -9.80 17.42 1.04
C VAL A 63 -8.86 17.99 -0.01
N ASN A 64 -8.07 18.96 0.37
CA ASN A 64 -7.10 19.61 -0.50
C ASN A 64 -5.74 18.89 -0.51
N ASN A 65 -4.87 19.28 -1.43
CA ASN A 65 -3.53 18.72 -1.59
C ASN A 65 -2.69 18.75 -0.31
N GLU A 66 -2.74 19.85 0.46
CA GLU A 66 -1.95 20.01 1.68
C GLU A 66 -2.27 18.94 2.72
N ALA A 67 -3.54 18.58 2.86
CA ALA A 67 -3.97 17.54 3.79
C ALA A 67 -3.52 16.14 3.32
N LEU A 68 -3.55 15.88 2.00
CA LEU A 68 -3.11 14.60 1.42
C LEU A 68 -1.61 14.37 1.59
N ILE A 69 -0.79 15.41 1.45
CA ILE A 69 0.68 15.31 1.54
C ILE A 69 1.16 15.08 2.98
N ARG A 70 0.39 15.51 3.99
CA ARG A 70 0.78 15.37 5.41
C ARG A 70 1.02 13.91 5.83
N SER A 71 0.37 12.97 5.18
CA SER A 71 0.47 11.55 5.48
C SER A 71 1.20 10.81 4.36
N PRO A 72 2.44 10.34 4.56
CA PRO A 72 3.25 9.69 3.53
C PRO A 72 2.80 8.24 3.28
N ASN A 73 1.52 8.05 2.97
CA ASN A 73 0.97 6.74 2.61
C ASN A 73 1.27 6.40 1.14
N ALA A 74 1.52 5.13 0.86
CA ALA A 74 1.73 4.65 -0.50
C ALA A 74 0.46 4.75 -1.36
N SER A 75 -0.72 4.54 -0.74
CA SER A 75 -2.03 4.73 -1.37
C SER A 75 -2.69 6.02 -0.90
N VAL A 76 -3.11 6.88 -1.83
CA VAL A 76 -3.82 8.13 -1.54
C VAL A 76 -5.12 7.87 -0.78
N ALA A 77 -5.81 6.77 -1.07
CA ALA A 77 -7.06 6.45 -0.41
C ALA A 77 -6.90 6.21 1.10
N ASN A 78 -5.74 5.69 1.54
CA ASN A 78 -5.40 5.57 2.96
C ASN A 78 -5.23 6.95 3.63
N SER A 79 -4.76 7.95 2.89
CA SER A 79 -4.64 9.32 3.42
C SER A 79 -5.99 10.01 3.61
N LEU A 80 -7.06 9.53 2.98
CA LEU A 80 -8.42 10.06 3.15
C LEU A 80 -9.12 9.53 4.42
N ALA A 81 -8.62 8.43 4.98
CA ALA A 81 -9.20 7.83 6.17
C ALA A 81 -9.18 8.82 7.35
N GLY A 82 -10.32 9.02 7.99
CA GLY A 82 -10.47 9.95 9.10
C GLY A 82 -10.52 11.44 8.72
N GLN A 83 -10.22 11.83 7.46
CA GLN A 83 -10.30 13.22 7.00
C GLN A 83 -11.66 13.58 6.41
N ILE A 84 -12.40 12.61 5.91
CA ILE A 84 -13.71 12.79 5.29
C ILE A 84 -14.77 12.10 6.13
N THR A 85 -15.68 12.87 6.71
CA THR A 85 -16.81 12.36 7.48
C THR A 85 -17.67 11.44 6.60
N GLY A 86 -17.99 10.22 7.09
CA GLY A 86 -18.83 9.25 6.36
C GLY A 86 -18.10 8.48 5.26
N LEU A 87 -16.79 8.67 5.11
CA LEU A 87 -15.93 7.81 4.30
C LEU A 87 -15.27 6.79 5.24
N SER A 88 -15.45 5.52 4.97
CA SER A 88 -14.73 4.44 5.65
C SER A 88 -13.79 3.74 4.66
N SER A 89 -12.62 3.37 5.13
CA SER A 89 -11.65 2.59 4.37
C SER A 89 -11.18 1.39 5.17
N VAL A 90 -11.06 0.25 4.50
CA VAL A 90 -10.58 -1.00 5.09
C VAL A 90 -9.36 -1.47 4.31
N GLN A 91 -8.20 -1.36 4.92
CA GLN A 91 -6.97 -1.89 4.35
C GLN A 91 -6.85 -3.36 4.75
N THR A 92 -6.87 -4.27 3.77
CA THR A 92 -6.81 -5.71 3.99
C THR A 92 -5.39 -6.26 3.93
N SER A 93 -4.45 -5.52 3.37
CA SER A 93 -3.05 -5.91 3.22
C SER A 93 -2.13 -4.74 3.50
N GLY A 94 -1.00 -5.02 4.15
CA GLY A 94 0.13 -4.09 4.29
C GLY A 94 1.33 -4.51 3.43
N GLN A 95 1.14 -5.41 2.47
CA GLN A 95 2.19 -5.82 1.56
C GLN A 95 2.56 -4.69 0.59
N PRO A 96 3.85 -4.46 0.33
CA PRO A 96 4.30 -3.48 -0.65
C PRO A 96 3.58 -3.63 -2.00
N GLY A 97 2.94 -2.53 -2.45
CA GLY A 97 2.18 -2.50 -3.70
C GLY A 97 0.82 -3.20 -3.69
N GLN A 98 0.31 -3.62 -2.52
CA GLN A 98 -1.02 -4.19 -2.30
C GLN A 98 -1.76 -3.50 -1.14
N GLU A 99 -1.47 -2.24 -0.89
CA GLU A 99 -1.99 -1.46 0.23
C GLU A 99 -3.27 -0.70 -0.12
N ASP A 100 -3.81 -0.89 -1.32
CA ASP A 100 -5.03 -0.20 -1.76
C ASP A 100 -6.22 -0.63 -0.90
N PRO A 101 -6.87 0.30 -0.18
CA PRO A 101 -7.97 -0.02 0.69
C PRO A 101 -9.27 -0.19 -0.09
N LYS A 102 -10.20 -0.92 0.48
CA LYS A 102 -11.60 -0.87 0.08
C LYS A 102 -12.23 0.38 0.71
N VAL A 103 -12.84 1.21 -0.12
CA VAL A 103 -13.42 2.48 0.30
C VAL A 103 -14.94 2.42 0.18
N PHE A 104 -15.63 2.87 1.23
CA PHE A 104 -17.09 2.91 1.28
C PHE A 104 -17.57 4.30 1.74
N ILE A 105 -18.69 4.75 1.20
CA ILE A 105 -19.34 5.99 1.61
C ILE A 105 -20.63 5.63 2.37
N ARG A 106 -20.73 6.09 3.64
CA ARG A 106 -21.84 5.78 4.56
C ARG A 106 -22.01 4.29 4.89
N GLY A 107 -20.91 3.52 4.78
CA GLY A 107 -20.89 2.10 5.10
C GLY A 107 -21.12 1.18 3.90
N VAL A 108 -21.23 -0.11 4.17
CA VAL A 108 -21.43 -1.16 3.16
C VAL A 108 -22.92 -1.29 2.90
N GLY A 109 -23.36 -0.93 1.70
CA GLY A 109 -24.77 -0.94 1.31
C GLY A 109 -25.27 -2.26 0.68
N SER A 110 -24.35 -3.20 0.37
CA SER A 110 -24.67 -4.47 -0.28
C SER A 110 -23.77 -5.59 0.21
N LEU A 111 -24.25 -6.83 0.20
CA LEU A 111 -23.45 -8.02 0.49
C LEU A 111 -22.40 -8.30 -0.60
N THR A 112 -22.61 -7.78 -1.80
CA THR A 112 -21.67 -7.90 -2.91
C THR A 112 -20.76 -6.68 -2.93
N GLU A 113 -19.47 -6.90 -2.83
CA GLU A 113 -18.45 -5.82 -2.74
C GLU A 113 -18.50 -4.86 -3.94
N SER A 114 -18.62 -5.39 -5.15
CA SER A 114 -18.70 -4.58 -6.37
C SER A 114 -19.92 -3.66 -6.40
N ALA A 115 -21.01 -4.07 -5.72
CA ALA A 115 -22.22 -3.29 -5.61
C ALA A 115 -22.19 -2.26 -4.47
N SER A 116 -21.15 -2.25 -3.64
CA SER A 116 -20.95 -1.30 -2.51
C SER A 116 -19.89 -0.25 -2.77
N SER A 117 -19.10 -0.38 -3.84
CA SER A 117 -18.01 0.53 -4.15
C SER A 117 -18.54 1.87 -4.72
N PRO A 118 -17.96 3.02 -4.31
CA PRO A 118 -18.31 4.31 -4.89
C PRO A 118 -17.80 4.45 -6.32
N LEU A 119 -18.45 5.30 -7.12
CA LEU A 119 -17.94 5.70 -8.42
C LEU A 119 -16.75 6.64 -8.24
N ILE A 120 -15.63 6.35 -8.87
CA ILE A 120 -14.41 7.16 -8.80
C ILE A 120 -14.15 7.83 -10.15
N LEU A 121 -14.04 9.15 -10.13
CA LEU A 121 -13.78 9.95 -11.32
C LEU A 121 -12.53 10.81 -11.12
N VAL A 122 -11.53 10.64 -11.97
CA VAL A 122 -10.33 11.49 -12.02
C VAL A 122 -10.48 12.44 -13.21
N ASP A 123 -10.55 13.74 -12.94
CA ASP A 123 -10.85 14.78 -13.92
C ASP A 123 -12.11 14.46 -14.75
N GLY A 124 -13.13 13.83 -14.11
CA GLY A 124 -14.40 13.46 -14.73
C GLY A 124 -14.37 12.18 -15.58
N ILE A 125 -13.28 11.43 -15.60
CA ILE A 125 -13.16 10.13 -16.27
C ILE A 125 -13.03 9.03 -15.21
N GLU A 126 -13.75 7.94 -15.40
CA GLU A 126 -13.71 6.81 -14.49
C GLU A 126 -12.37 6.09 -14.55
N ARG A 127 -11.63 6.15 -13.44
CA ARG A 127 -10.35 5.50 -13.22
C ARG A 127 -9.96 5.48 -11.75
N SER A 128 -9.10 4.54 -11.36
CA SER A 128 -8.55 4.48 -9.99
C SER A 128 -7.61 5.66 -9.72
N PHE A 129 -7.62 6.15 -8.49
CA PHE A 129 -6.71 7.18 -7.98
C PHE A 129 -5.78 6.67 -6.87
N TYR A 130 -5.95 5.43 -6.43
CA TYR A 130 -5.29 4.90 -5.23
C TYR A 130 -3.77 4.99 -5.29
N GLN A 131 -3.20 4.68 -6.45
CA GLN A 131 -1.75 4.67 -6.67
C GLN A 131 -1.23 5.96 -7.35
N MET A 132 -2.05 7.00 -7.44
CA MET A 132 -1.57 8.32 -7.87
C MET A 132 -0.60 8.90 -6.82
N ASP A 133 0.27 9.82 -7.25
CA ASP A 133 1.08 10.58 -6.30
C ASP A 133 0.19 11.67 -5.67
N PRO A 134 0.16 11.82 -4.32
CA PRO A 134 -0.59 12.89 -3.66
C PRO A 134 -0.25 14.28 -4.21
N ASN A 135 0.98 14.50 -4.67
CA ASN A 135 1.43 15.76 -5.24
C ASN A 135 0.82 16.09 -6.62
N GLU A 136 0.23 15.11 -7.31
CA GLU A 136 -0.49 15.31 -8.57
C GLU A 136 -1.93 15.79 -8.37
N ILE A 137 -2.47 15.63 -7.16
CA ILE A 137 -3.86 15.87 -6.83
C ILE A 137 -4.03 17.28 -6.27
N GLU A 138 -4.97 18.04 -6.78
CA GLU A 138 -5.37 19.35 -6.24
C GLU A 138 -6.35 19.16 -5.09
N SER A 139 -7.39 18.32 -5.31
CA SER A 139 -8.42 18.05 -4.32
C SER A 139 -9.11 16.70 -4.57
N VAL A 140 -9.65 16.12 -3.50
CA VAL A 140 -10.56 14.99 -3.54
C VAL A 140 -11.88 15.42 -2.92
N THR A 141 -12.96 15.35 -3.69
CA THR A 141 -14.32 15.73 -3.28
C THR A 141 -15.20 14.48 -3.24
N VAL A 142 -15.93 14.30 -2.15
CA VAL A 142 -16.83 13.15 -1.97
C VAL A 142 -18.28 13.65 -1.93
N LEU A 143 -19.07 13.16 -2.89
CA LEU A 143 -20.51 13.40 -3.00
C LEU A 143 -21.23 12.23 -2.33
N LYS A 144 -21.96 12.54 -1.25
CA LYS A 144 -22.56 11.52 -0.39
C LYS A 144 -24.06 11.39 -0.56
N ASP A 145 -24.73 12.45 -1.01
CA ASP A 145 -26.19 12.50 -1.10
C ASP A 145 -26.67 12.19 -2.51
N ALA A 146 -27.83 11.57 -2.61
CA ALA A 146 -28.48 11.24 -3.88
C ALA A 146 -28.73 12.47 -4.76
N SER A 147 -29.05 13.62 -4.16
CA SER A 147 -29.20 14.89 -4.88
C SER A 147 -27.93 15.35 -5.58
N ALA A 148 -26.76 15.16 -4.92
CA ALA A 148 -25.46 15.52 -5.48
C ALA A 148 -24.98 14.48 -6.52
N THR A 149 -25.40 13.23 -6.40
CA THR A 149 -25.00 12.12 -7.29
C THR A 149 -25.98 11.82 -8.41
N ALA A 150 -27.15 12.46 -8.44
CA ALA A 150 -28.22 12.21 -9.40
C ALA A 150 -27.78 12.27 -10.88
N VAL A 151 -26.86 13.17 -11.20
CA VAL A 151 -26.29 13.31 -12.56
C VAL A 151 -25.48 12.10 -13.04
N PHE A 152 -25.07 11.23 -12.12
CA PHE A 152 -24.33 9.99 -12.42
C PHE A 152 -25.24 8.76 -12.52
N GLY A 153 -26.55 8.94 -12.33
CA GLY A 153 -27.57 7.88 -12.39
C GLY A 153 -27.29 6.78 -11.37
N VAL A 154 -27.62 5.55 -11.72
CA VAL A 154 -27.46 4.36 -10.85
C VAL A 154 -26.00 4.11 -10.43
N ARG A 155 -25.03 4.56 -11.22
CA ARG A 155 -23.62 4.42 -10.88
C ARG A 155 -23.19 5.29 -9.69
N GLY A 156 -23.92 6.37 -9.43
CA GLY A 156 -23.70 7.25 -8.28
C GLY A 156 -24.41 6.81 -6.99
N ALA A 157 -25.12 5.69 -6.99
CA ALA A 157 -25.95 5.25 -5.86
C ALA A 157 -25.16 5.06 -4.55
N ASN A 158 -23.90 4.58 -4.63
CA ASN A 158 -23.01 4.40 -3.48
C ASN A 158 -22.15 5.63 -3.18
N GLY A 159 -22.49 6.77 -3.76
CA GLY A 159 -21.69 7.99 -3.69
C GLY A 159 -20.63 8.08 -4.79
N VAL A 160 -20.03 9.25 -4.92
CA VAL A 160 -19.07 9.56 -5.97
C VAL A 160 -17.85 10.23 -5.35
N ILE A 161 -16.66 9.77 -5.75
CA ILE A 161 -15.38 10.38 -5.39
C ILE A 161 -14.85 11.10 -6.64
N LEU A 162 -14.75 12.42 -6.55
CA LEU A 162 -14.21 13.27 -7.60
C LEU A 162 -12.77 13.65 -7.24
N VAL A 163 -11.83 13.27 -8.06
CA VAL A 163 -10.42 13.60 -7.92
C VAL A 163 -10.07 14.63 -8.99
N THR A 164 -9.59 15.79 -8.56
CA THR A 164 -9.13 16.86 -9.46
C THR A 164 -7.62 16.87 -9.45
N THR A 165 -7.00 16.82 -10.63
CA THR A 165 -5.55 16.90 -10.73
C THR A 165 -5.06 18.35 -10.82
N ARG A 166 -3.82 18.58 -10.36
CA ARG A 166 -3.20 19.92 -10.38
C ARG A 166 -2.96 20.39 -11.81
N ARG A 167 -3.17 21.67 -12.01
CA ARG A 167 -2.92 22.37 -13.28
C ARG A 167 -2.00 23.55 -13.10
N GLY A 168 -1.40 24.00 -14.19
CA GLY A 168 -0.58 25.21 -14.20
C GLY A 168 -1.40 26.46 -13.90
N LYS A 169 -0.74 27.45 -13.29
CA LYS A 169 -1.28 28.79 -13.08
C LYS A 169 -0.40 29.79 -13.82
N GLU A 170 -0.96 30.92 -14.22
CA GLU A 170 -0.18 32.03 -14.80
C GLU A 170 0.87 32.51 -13.81
N GLY A 171 2.10 32.68 -14.27
CA GLY A 171 3.22 33.14 -13.47
C GLY A 171 4.54 32.44 -13.84
N LYS A 172 5.61 32.86 -13.16
CA LYS A 172 6.93 32.27 -13.31
C LYS A 172 6.92 30.78 -12.98
N ALA A 173 7.80 30.02 -13.61
CA ALA A 173 8.00 28.61 -13.31
C ALA A 173 8.33 28.40 -11.84
N LYS A 174 7.58 27.53 -11.16
CA LYS A 174 7.84 27.08 -9.80
C LYS A 174 8.24 25.61 -9.85
N ILE A 175 9.39 25.31 -9.24
CA ILE A 175 9.90 23.96 -9.09
C ILE A 175 9.78 23.60 -7.61
N SER A 176 9.18 22.46 -7.31
CA SER A 176 9.13 21.91 -5.95
C SER A 176 9.60 20.47 -5.95
N VAL A 177 10.43 20.15 -4.96
CA VAL A 177 10.93 18.80 -4.70
C VAL A 177 10.49 18.39 -3.32
N ASN A 178 9.80 17.27 -3.22
CA ASN A 178 9.43 16.65 -1.95
C ASN A 178 10.13 15.30 -1.85
N SER A 179 10.74 15.04 -0.71
CA SER A 179 11.42 13.77 -0.44
C SER A 179 11.10 13.33 0.99
N SER A 180 10.70 12.08 1.14
CA SER A 180 10.43 11.47 2.44
C SER A 180 11.07 10.10 2.54
N VAL A 181 11.52 9.77 3.74
CA VAL A 181 12.01 8.45 4.12
C VAL A 181 11.25 8.05 5.38
N GLY A 182 10.66 6.87 5.36
CA GLY A 182 9.87 6.34 6.46
C GLY A 182 10.33 4.96 6.85
N ILE A 183 10.21 4.66 8.14
CA ILE A 183 10.37 3.32 8.69
C ILE A 183 8.98 2.78 8.96
N GLN A 184 8.68 1.62 8.38
CA GLN A 184 7.43 0.91 8.58
C GLN A 184 7.64 -0.22 9.57
N MET A 185 6.66 -0.45 10.44
CA MET A 185 6.63 -1.57 11.37
C MET A 185 5.22 -2.11 11.51
N PRO A 186 5.04 -3.41 11.76
CA PRO A 186 3.72 -3.95 12.08
C PRO A 186 3.15 -3.29 13.34
N THR A 187 1.91 -2.84 13.28
CA THR A 187 1.22 -2.22 14.44
C THR A 187 0.90 -3.24 15.50
N ARG A 188 0.64 -4.48 15.11
CA ARG A 188 0.36 -5.60 16.01
C ARG A 188 0.79 -6.91 15.35
N MET A 189 1.46 -7.75 16.10
CA MET A 189 1.72 -9.15 15.77
C MET A 189 1.10 -10.03 16.85
N LEU A 190 0.42 -11.10 16.45
CA LEU A 190 -0.12 -12.07 17.41
C LEU A 190 1.04 -12.86 18.01
N GLU A 191 0.97 -13.18 19.27
CA GLU A 191 1.89 -14.13 19.89
C GLU A 191 1.50 -15.55 19.49
N MET A 192 2.50 -16.36 19.16
CA MET A 192 2.30 -17.77 18.80
C MET A 192 2.66 -18.65 19.97
N ALA A 193 1.94 -19.76 20.11
CA ALA A 193 2.28 -20.80 21.08
C ALA A 193 3.64 -21.41 20.75
N ASP A 194 4.45 -21.67 21.75
CA ASP A 194 5.65 -22.48 21.62
C ASP A 194 5.30 -23.99 21.46
N SER A 195 6.31 -24.82 21.17
CA SER A 195 6.09 -26.26 20.95
C SER A 195 5.54 -26.99 22.16
N TYR A 196 5.97 -26.62 23.36
CA TYR A 196 5.46 -27.21 24.60
C TYR A 196 3.98 -26.91 24.81
N THR A 197 3.62 -25.63 24.71
CA THR A 197 2.21 -25.19 24.86
C THR A 197 1.33 -25.82 23.78
N TYR A 198 1.81 -25.85 22.54
CA TYR A 198 1.06 -26.47 21.43
C TYR A 198 0.83 -27.96 21.68
N ALA A 199 1.91 -28.72 22.02
CA ALA A 199 1.84 -30.15 22.22
C ALA A 199 0.92 -30.51 23.41
N THR A 200 1.05 -29.78 24.52
CA THR A 200 0.23 -29.99 25.71
C THR A 200 -1.26 -29.77 25.42
N LEU A 201 -1.60 -28.61 24.80
CA LEU A 201 -3.01 -28.30 24.45
C LEU A 201 -3.57 -29.30 23.44
N ARG A 202 -2.75 -29.74 22.50
CA ARG A 202 -3.19 -30.72 21.47
C ARG A 202 -3.49 -32.07 22.09
N ASN A 203 -2.67 -32.54 23.03
CA ASN A 203 -2.90 -33.77 23.78
C ASN A 203 -4.13 -33.63 24.70
N GLU A 204 -4.30 -32.49 25.38
CA GLU A 204 -5.46 -32.20 26.18
C GLU A 204 -6.78 -32.30 25.43
N ILE A 205 -6.83 -31.77 24.20
CA ILE A 205 -8.01 -31.90 23.32
C ILE A 205 -8.37 -33.38 23.13
N ILE A 206 -7.37 -34.25 22.88
CA ILE A 206 -7.61 -35.67 22.65
C ILE A 206 -8.13 -36.35 23.91
N THR A 207 -7.55 -36.05 25.09
CA THR A 207 -7.99 -36.63 26.35
C THR A 207 -9.39 -36.15 26.76
N ASN A 208 -9.77 -34.92 26.38
CA ASN A 208 -11.12 -34.41 26.60
C ASN A 208 -12.14 -35.08 25.67
N ASP A 209 -11.78 -35.31 24.41
CA ASP A 209 -12.64 -35.99 23.44
C ASP A 209 -12.76 -37.49 23.71
N LYS A 210 -11.69 -38.10 24.24
CA LYS A 210 -11.61 -39.54 24.60
C LYS A 210 -11.18 -39.72 26.04
N PRO A 211 -12.09 -39.84 27.01
CA PRO A 211 -11.75 -39.98 28.44
C PRO A 211 -10.86 -41.19 28.78
N ASN A 212 -10.84 -42.23 27.94
CA ASN A 212 -10.01 -43.41 28.10
C ASN A 212 -8.82 -43.42 27.09
N ALA A 213 -8.38 -42.26 26.63
CA ALA A 213 -7.23 -42.16 25.74
C ALA A 213 -5.97 -42.73 26.41
N THR A 214 -5.25 -43.54 25.70
CA THR A 214 -3.93 -44.04 26.06
C THR A 214 -2.84 -43.18 25.44
N GLU A 215 -1.58 -43.39 25.83
CA GLU A 215 -0.46 -42.64 25.23
C GLU A 215 -0.39 -42.81 23.69
N ASN A 216 -0.77 -43.98 23.20
CA ASN A 216 -0.82 -44.24 21.75
C ASN A 216 -1.90 -43.44 21.01
N ASP A 217 -2.91 -42.95 21.71
CA ASP A 217 -3.93 -42.07 21.12
C ASP A 217 -3.46 -40.62 21.02
N LEU A 218 -2.47 -40.23 21.83
CA LEU A 218 -1.93 -38.88 21.86
C LEU A 218 -1.18 -38.56 20.56
N VAL A 219 -1.17 -37.29 20.19
CA VAL A 219 -0.38 -36.79 19.03
C VAL A 219 1.09 -36.75 19.39
N PHE A 220 1.39 -36.27 20.61
CA PHE A 220 2.75 -36.15 21.10
C PHE A 220 2.91 -37.12 22.28
N ASN A 221 3.90 -38.00 22.19
CA ASN A 221 4.25 -38.88 23.32
C ASN A 221 4.89 -38.04 24.47
N ASN A 222 4.95 -38.63 25.64
CA ASN A 222 5.48 -37.94 26.84
C ASN A 222 6.93 -37.50 26.66
N TYR A 223 7.73 -38.27 25.90
CA TYR A 223 9.11 -37.91 25.61
C TYR A 223 9.21 -36.65 24.81
N ALA A 224 8.46 -36.52 23.72
CA ALA A 224 8.44 -35.31 22.89
C ALA A 224 7.99 -34.07 23.66
N VAL A 225 6.92 -34.19 24.47
CA VAL A 225 6.44 -33.11 25.35
C VAL A 225 7.52 -32.63 26.30
N GLU A 226 8.26 -33.59 26.92
CA GLU A 226 9.33 -33.25 27.85
C GLU A 226 10.54 -32.59 27.15
N ARG A 227 10.91 -33.03 25.93
CA ARG A 227 11.95 -32.36 25.13
C ARG A 227 11.55 -30.93 24.76
N PHE A 228 10.32 -30.68 24.36
CA PHE A 228 9.80 -29.34 24.16
C PHE A 228 9.86 -28.47 25.39
N ARG A 229 9.53 -29.05 26.56
CA ARG A 229 9.57 -28.35 27.87
C ARG A 229 11.00 -27.95 28.25
N LEU A 230 11.95 -28.87 28.15
CA LEU A 230 13.35 -28.64 28.48
C LEU A 230 14.10 -27.83 27.46
N ASN A 231 13.69 -27.87 26.16
CA ASN A 231 14.35 -27.24 25.02
C ASN A 231 15.84 -27.61 24.93
N ASP A 232 16.19 -28.85 25.29
CA ASP A 232 17.56 -29.35 25.35
C ASP A 232 18.01 -30.02 24.03
N GLU A 233 17.07 -30.36 23.14
CA GLU A 233 17.31 -30.93 21.84
C GLU A 233 16.67 -30.09 20.70
N PRO A 234 17.06 -28.82 20.51
CA PRO A 234 16.36 -27.87 19.64
C PRO A 234 16.43 -28.19 18.15
N ILE A 235 17.32 -29.10 17.72
CA ILE A 235 17.38 -29.58 16.33
C ILE A 235 16.36 -30.71 16.12
N MET A 236 16.24 -31.63 17.08
CA MET A 236 15.34 -32.76 17.00
C MET A 236 13.91 -32.39 17.38
N TYR A 237 13.73 -31.56 18.41
CA TYR A 237 12.47 -31.06 18.95
C TYR A 237 12.46 -29.53 18.98
N PRO A 238 12.39 -28.90 17.80
CA PRO A 238 12.48 -27.45 17.69
C PRO A 238 11.26 -26.71 18.30
N SER A 239 11.50 -25.49 18.73
CA SER A 239 10.45 -24.57 19.17
C SER A 239 10.73 -23.18 18.63
N ILE A 240 10.22 -22.89 17.44
CA ILE A 240 10.54 -21.69 16.67
C ILE A 240 9.34 -20.75 16.61
N ASP A 241 9.54 -19.50 17.01
CA ASP A 241 8.63 -18.40 16.68
C ASP A 241 8.88 -17.94 15.23
N TRP A 242 8.09 -18.48 14.31
CA TRP A 242 8.25 -18.25 12.86
C TRP A 242 8.14 -16.79 12.46
N ARG A 243 7.40 -15.98 13.21
CA ARG A 243 7.30 -14.54 12.92
C ARG A 243 8.61 -13.84 13.25
N LYS A 244 9.20 -14.12 14.39
CA LYS A 244 10.52 -13.56 14.75
C LYS A 244 11.63 -14.14 13.88
N TYR A 245 11.49 -15.39 13.46
CA TYR A 245 12.47 -16.07 12.64
C TYR A 245 12.48 -15.53 11.20
N LEU A 246 11.31 -15.40 10.56
CA LEU A 246 11.17 -15.06 9.14
C LEU A 246 11.06 -13.56 8.86
N LEU A 247 10.72 -12.74 9.85
CA LEU A 247 10.41 -11.33 9.64
C LEU A 247 11.43 -10.40 10.30
N ASN A 248 11.74 -9.32 9.62
CA ASN A 248 12.40 -8.16 10.18
C ASN A 248 11.39 -7.35 11.01
N LYS A 249 11.86 -6.66 12.04
CA LYS A 249 11.02 -5.78 12.87
C LYS A 249 10.55 -4.56 12.11
N THR A 250 11.34 -4.10 11.15
CA THR A 250 11.08 -2.87 10.40
C THR A 250 11.41 -3.05 8.92
N SER A 251 10.77 -2.25 8.08
CA SER A 251 11.10 -2.08 6.68
C SER A 251 11.21 -0.60 6.32
N MET A 252 11.74 -0.28 5.14
CA MET A 252 11.96 1.09 4.68
C MET A 252 11.02 1.42 3.53
N GLN A 253 10.49 2.66 3.57
CA GLN A 253 9.78 3.28 2.46
C GLN A 253 10.47 4.61 2.12
N THR A 254 10.62 4.90 0.83
CA THR A 254 11.06 6.22 0.37
C THR A 254 10.12 6.74 -0.71
N GLN A 255 9.84 8.02 -0.68
CA GLN A 255 9.01 8.68 -1.67
C GLN A 255 9.66 10.00 -2.08
N HIS A 256 9.78 10.21 -3.39
CA HIS A 256 10.39 11.39 -3.97
C HIS A 256 9.45 11.93 -5.06
N ASN A 257 9.27 13.24 -5.09
CA ASN A 257 8.43 13.89 -6.07
C ASN A 257 9.07 15.19 -6.55
N LEU A 258 9.01 15.41 -7.85
CA LEU A 258 9.41 16.64 -8.54
C LEU A 258 8.21 17.22 -9.25
N ASN A 259 7.84 18.46 -8.92
CA ASN A 259 6.79 19.20 -9.63
C ASN A 259 7.35 20.45 -10.28
N ILE A 260 6.89 20.73 -11.49
CA ILE A 260 7.20 21.94 -12.24
C ILE A 260 5.86 22.53 -12.70
N SER A 261 5.58 23.76 -12.35
CA SER A 261 4.34 24.43 -12.73
C SER A 261 4.59 25.89 -13.08
N GLY A 262 3.83 26.40 -14.03
CA GLY A 262 3.93 27.80 -14.46
C GLY A 262 3.06 28.06 -15.68
N GLY A 263 3.24 29.24 -16.28
CA GLY A 263 2.57 29.54 -17.53
C GLY A 263 2.45 31.03 -17.82
N THR A 264 1.98 31.27 -19.02
CA THR A 264 1.57 32.59 -19.53
C THR A 264 0.04 32.64 -19.63
N LYS A 265 -0.49 33.73 -20.17
CA LYS A 265 -1.93 33.82 -20.50
C LYS A 265 -2.37 32.77 -21.53
N ASP A 266 -1.45 32.38 -22.43
CA ASP A 266 -1.78 31.49 -23.55
C ASP A 266 -1.49 30.02 -23.23
N ILE A 267 -0.47 29.74 -22.41
CA ILE A 267 -0.04 28.36 -22.10
C ILE A 267 0.21 28.24 -20.61
N ARG A 268 -0.44 27.28 -19.97
CA ARG A 268 -0.20 26.90 -18.56
C ARG A 268 0.16 25.44 -18.52
N TYR A 269 1.10 25.09 -17.65
CA TYR A 269 1.60 23.73 -17.54
C TYR A 269 1.82 23.32 -16.07
N PHE A 270 1.56 22.05 -15.82
CA PHE A 270 1.93 21.34 -14.61
C PHE A 270 2.53 20.00 -15.00
N ILE A 271 3.74 19.72 -14.52
CA ILE A 271 4.46 18.46 -14.75
C ILE A 271 4.83 17.90 -13.38
N SER A 272 4.58 16.62 -13.19
CA SER A 272 4.93 15.87 -11.97
C SER A 272 5.61 14.58 -12.32
N LEU A 273 6.67 14.26 -11.56
CA LEU A 273 7.37 12.99 -11.59
C LEU A 273 7.48 12.48 -10.15
N GLY A 274 6.95 11.30 -9.90
CA GLY A 274 6.97 10.67 -8.58
C GLY A 274 7.71 9.34 -8.61
N PHE A 275 8.41 9.03 -7.52
CA PHE A 275 9.03 7.73 -7.28
C PHE A 275 8.72 7.27 -5.86
N LEU A 276 8.22 6.04 -5.72
CA LEU A 276 8.01 5.35 -4.46
C LEU A 276 8.81 4.05 -4.47
N TYR A 277 9.51 3.79 -3.38
CA TYR A 277 10.12 2.49 -3.10
C TYR A 277 9.68 2.01 -1.72
N GLN A 278 9.23 0.76 -1.66
CA GLN A 278 8.88 0.06 -0.43
C GLN A 278 9.60 -1.28 -0.37
N ASN A 279 10.17 -1.58 0.79
CA ASN A 279 10.73 -2.88 1.10
C ASN A 279 9.77 -3.68 1.98
N GLY A 280 9.80 -5.01 1.86
CA GLY A 280 9.02 -5.91 2.70
C GLY A 280 9.72 -6.27 4.00
N LEU A 281 9.03 -7.06 4.81
CA LEU A 281 9.50 -7.49 6.12
C LEU A 281 10.20 -8.86 6.12
N LEU A 282 10.15 -9.62 5.01
CA LEU A 282 10.80 -10.94 4.97
C LEU A 282 12.31 -10.81 5.11
N LYS A 283 12.90 -11.66 5.92
CA LYS A 283 14.36 -11.80 5.98
C LYS A 283 14.86 -12.51 4.74
N GLN A 284 16.04 -12.12 4.31
CA GLN A 284 16.78 -12.84 3.27
C GLN A 284 17.76 -13.79 3.95
N PHE A 285 17.80 -15.03 3.49
CA PHE A 285 18.69 -16.06 4.02
C PHE A 285 19.94 -16.18 3.14
N GLU A 286 21.08 -16.47 3.78
CA GLU A 286 22.30 -16.78 3.08
C GLU A 286 22.14 -18.03 2.24
N GLY A 287 22.80 -18.09 1.08
CA GLY A 287 22.68 -19.21 0.14
C GLY A 287 21.57 -19.08 -0.91
N VAL A 288 20.63 -18.16 -0.73
CA VAL A 288 19.61 -17.86 -1.74
C VAL A 288 20.17 -16.85 -2.75
N GLY A 289 20.49 -17.29 -3.96
CA GLY A 289 21.11 -16.45 -5.01
C GLY A 289 20.22 -15.39 -5.63
N TYR A 290 19.04 -15.10 -5.06
CA TYR A 290 18.07 -14.12 -5.55
C TYR A 290 17.28 -13.51 -4.39
N ASP A 291 16.68 -12.36 -4.67
CA ASP A 291 15.86 -11.63 -3.70
C ASP A 291 14.39 -12.03 -3.86
N ASN A 292 13.85 -12.72 -2.89
CA ASN A 292 12.45 -13.15 -2.83
C ASN A 292 11.61 -12.28 -1.88
N ASN A 293 12.15 -11.21 -1.31
CA ASN A 293 11.39 -10.32 -0.43
C ASN A 293 10.33 -9.54 -1.23
N TYR A 294 9.28 -9.12 -0.55
CA TYR A 294 8.34 -8.15 -1.09
C TYR A 294 9.07 -6.84 -1.33
N LYS A 295 9.02 -6.35 -2.55
CA LYS A 295 9.53 -5.02 -2.93
C LYS A 295 8.58 -4.39 -3.92
N TYR A 296 8.36 -3.11 -3.77
CA TYR A 296 7.54 -2.35 -4.70
C TYR A 296 8.26 -1.07 -5.11
N LYS A 297 8.35 -0.85 -6.42
CA LYS A 297 8.83 0.38 -7.04
C LYS A 297 7.71 0.93 -7.88
N ARG A 298 7.35 2.20 -7.66
CA ARG A 298 6.32 2.88 -8.43
C ARG A 298 6.86 4.18 -8.97
N TYR A 299 6.66 4.38 -10.26
CA TYR A 299 6.95 5.62 -10.96
C TYR A 299 5.63 6.22 -11.39
N ASN A 300 5.37 7.45 -10.96
CA ASN A 300 4.22 8.24 -11.36
C ASN A 300 4.71 9.34 -12.31
N TYR A 301 3.96 9.62 -13.35
CA TYR A 301 4.22 10.76 -14.23
C TYR A 301 2.92 11.40 -14.62
N ARG A 302 2.93 12.75 -14.69
CA ARG A 302 1.80 13.56 -15.12
C ARG A 302 2.26 14.81 -15.82
N ALA A 303 1.57 15.17 -16.91
CA ALA A 303 1.69 16.45 -17.59
C ALA A 303 0.29 16.97 -17.91
N ASN A 304 -0.07 18.10 -17.34
CA ASN A 304 -1.31 18.82 -17.63
C ASN A 304 -0.96 20.14 -18.32
N LEU A 305 -1.44 20.31 -19.55
CA LEU A 305 -1.16 21.45 -20.41
C LEU A 305 -2.49 22.11 -20.80
N ASP A 306 -2.60 23.41 -20.58
CA ASP A 306 -3.76 24.20 -20.96
C ASP A 306 -3.32 25.26 -21.98
N PHE A 307 -3.92 25.25 -23.17
CA PHE A 307 -3.64 26.16 -24.28
C PHE A 307 -4.86 27.03 -24.54
N ASN A 308 -4.73 28.34 -24.47
CA ASN A 308 -5.69 29.26 -25.01
C ASN A 308 -5.33 29.48 -26.51
N VAL A 309 -5.85 28.59 -27.36
CA VAL A 309 -5.55 28.59 -28.82
C VAL A 309 -6.04 29.88 -29.46
N THR A 310 -7.20 30.38 -29.03
CA THR A 310 -7.74 31.69 -29.36
C THR A 310 -8.35 32.35 -28.12
N LYS A 311 -8.87 33.56 -28.22
CA LYS A 311 -9.59 34.21 -27.12
C LYS A 311 -10.87 33.47 -26.70
N THR A 312 -11.38 32.60 -27.58
CA THR A 312 -12.63 31.84 -27.39
C THR A 312 -12.43 30.33 -27.31
N THR A 313 -11.26 29.83 -27.70
CA THR A 313 -10.97 28.39 -27.78
C THR A 313 -9.87 27.99 -26.80
N THR A 314 -10.18 27.04 -25.90
CA THR A 314 -9.21 26.47 -24.96
C THR A 314 -9.07 24.98 -25.24
N LEU A 315 -7.84 24.51 -25.39
CA LEU A 315 -7.48 23.09 -25.49
C LEU A 315 -6.76 22.69 -24.19
N LYS A 316 -7.25 21.64 -23.52
CA LYS A 316 -6.58 21.06 -22.35
C LYS A 316 -6.13 19.66 -22.69
N ILE A 317 -4.86 19.37 -22.42
CA ILE A 317 -4.25 18.06 -22.60
C ILE A 317 -3.81 17.54 -21.23
N GLY A 318 -4.20 16.33 -20.90
CA GLY A 318 -3.76 15.62 -19.71
C GLY A 318 -3.09 14.30 -20.11
N ILE A 319 -1.84 14.11 -19.72
CA ILE A 319 -1.12 12.85 -19.86
C ILE A 319 -0.74 12.40 -18.46
N GLY A 320 -1.02 11.17 -18.11
CA GLY A 320 -0.61 10.63 -16.82
C GLY A 320 -0.44 9.13 -16.86
N GLY A 321 0.29 8.58 -15.94
CA GLY A 321 0.45 7.15 -15.83
C GLY A 321 1.24 6.70 -14.62
N ILE A 322 1.22 5.39 -14.43
CA ILE A 322 1.84 4.70 -13.30
C ILE A 322 2.55 3.47 -13.84
N VAL A 323 3.82 3.32 -13.51
CA VAL A 323 4.58 2.09 -13.72
C VAL A 323 4.90 1.49 -12.37
N GLY A 324 4.24 0.38 -12.03
CA GLY A 324 4.49 -0.38 -10.81
C GLY A 324 5.31 -1.63 -11.10
N ASN A 325 6.37 -1.86 -10.34
CA ASN A 325 7.17 -3.07 -10.38
C ASN A 325 7.16 -3.69 -8.99
N ARG A 326 6.53 -4.87 -8.85
CA ARG A 326 6.40 -5.61 -7.60
C ARG A 326 7.17 -6.90 -7.67
N ASN A 327 8.01 -7.15 -6.66
CA ASN A 327 8.65 -8.43 -6.40
C ASN A 327 7.99 -9.10 -5.20
N GLU A 328 7.82 -10.41 -5.25
CA GLU A 328 7.22 -11.21 -4.18
C GLU A 328 7.79 -12.63 -4.17
N PRO A 329 7.79 -13.33 -3.02
CA PRO A 329 8.16 -14.73 -2.97
C PRO A 329 7.22 -15.57 -3.84
N MET A 330 7.78 -16.62 -4.46
CA MET A 330 6.99 -17.56 -5.26
C MET A 330 6.23 -18.49 -4.34
N ILE A 331 4.91 -18.30 -4.26
CA ILE A 331 4.01 -19.20 -3.56
C ILE A 331 3.22 -19.96 -4.62
N ASN A 332 3.38 -21.28 -4.64
CA ASN A 332 2.72 -22.13 -5.66
C ASN A 332 1.21 -22.32 -5.41
N ASP A 333 0.72 -21.82 -4.28
CA ASP A 333 -0.67 -21.96 -3.88
C ASP A 333 -1.42 -20.62 -4.08
N ALA A 334 -2.45 -20.67 -4.92
CA ALA A 334 -3.29 -19.50 -5.20
C ALA A 334 -4.14 -19.06 -3.98
N THR A 335 -4.29 -19.93 -2.99
CA THR A 335 -5.18 -19.71 -1.82
C THR A 335 -4.42 -19.22 -0.58
N ASN A 336 -3.11 -19.49 -0.49
CA ASN A 336 -2.32 -19.17 0.69
C ASN A 336 -1.34 -18.02 0.44
N SER A 337 -1.50 -16.93 1.19
CA SER A 337 -0.48 -15.89 1.28
C SER A 337 0.67 -16.36 2.18
N ILE A 338 1.87 -15.77 2.04
CA ILE A 338 2.98 -16.06 2.96
C ILE A 338 2.62 -15.79 4.42
N TRP A 339 1.76 -14.80 4.67
CA TRP A 339 1.26 -14.47 6.00
C TRP A 339 0.39 -15.58 6.57
N THR A 340 -0.47 -16.18 5.75
CA THR A 340 -1.28 -17.34 6.14
C THR A 340 -0.38 -18.51 6.48
N LEU A 341 0.62 -18.79 5.64
CA LEU A 341 1.58 -19.86 5.89
C LEU A 341 2.37 -19.65 7.19
N ILE A 342 2.89 -18.44 7.43
CA ILE A 342 3.61 -18.11 8.68
C ILE A 342 2.73 -18.35 9.91
N ASN A 343 1.44 -18.03 9.82
CA ASN A 343 0.49 -18.21 10.92
C ASN A 343 0.04 -19.66 11.13
N GLN A 344 0.10 -20.48 10.08
CA GLN A 344 -0.29 -21.89 10.12
C GLN A 344 0.89 -22.83 10.40
N THR A 345 2.13 -22.34 10.23
CA THR A 345 3.33 -23.15 10.47
C THR A 345 3.45 -23.48 11.95
N THR A 346 3.53 -24.75 12.26
CA THR A 346 3.72 -25.23 13.64
C THR A 346 5.13 -24.91 14.15
N PRO A 347 5.30 -24.61 15.44
CA PRO A 347 6.60 -24.20 15.99
C PRO A 347 7.69 -25.27 15.92
N PHE A 348 7.33 -26.52 15.71
CA PHE A 348 8.23 -27.69 15.64
C PHE A 348 8.43 -28.22 14.23
N SER A 349 7.92 -27.55 13.20
CA SER A 349 8.03 -28.04 11.80
C SER A 349 9.45 -28.01 11.23
N SER A 350 10.34 -27.24 11.85
CA SER A 350 11.74 -27.12 11.42
C SER A 350 12.57 -26.45 12.51
N PRO A 351 13.84 -26.83 12.71
CA PRO A 351 14.80 -26.07 13.53
C PRO A 351 15.33 -24.81 12.82
N GLY A 352 15.00 -24.61 11.53
CA GLY A 352 15.47 -23.49 10.76
C GLY A 352 16.48 -23.84 9.67
N VAL A 353 17.31 -22.85 9.33
CA VAL A 353 18.45 -23.00 8.41
C VAL A 353 19.72 -23.13 9.26
N ILE A 354 20.41 -24.24 9.13
CA ILE A 354 21.65 -24.55 9.85
C ILE A 354 22.74 -24.76 8.81
N ASP A 355 23.86 -24.05 8.93
CA ASP A 355 25.00 -24.10 8.00
C ASP A 355 24.60 -23.93 6.52
N GLY A 356 23.64 -23.04 6.27
CA GLY A 356 23.11 -22.77 4.92
C GLY A 356 22.17 -23.85 4.39
N GLN A 357 21.82 -24.85 5.18
CA GLN A 357 20.94 -25.96 4.80
C GLN A 357 19.57 -25.82 5.47
N LEU A 358 18.52 -26.05 4.72
CA LEU A 358 17.15 -26.04 5.23
C LEU A 358 16.84 -27.37 5.90
N ILE A 359 16.69 -27.34 7.23
CA ILE A 359 16.36 -28.52 8.01
C ILE A 359 14.84 -28.55 8.23
N VAL A 360 14.21 -29.72 8.06
CA VAL A 360 12.79 -29.92 8.31
C VAL A 360 12.61 -31.07 9.28
N THR A 361 11.60 -30.98 10.14
CA THR A 361 11.22 -32.08 11.02
C THR A 361 10.43 -33.10 10.23
N PRO A 362 10.78 -34.39 10.25
CA PRO A 362 10.01 -35.43 9.58
C PRO A 362 8.67 -35.67 10.28
N GLU A 363 7.61 -35.95 9.52
CA GLU A 363 6.26 -36.23 10.06
C GLU A 363 6.24 -37.54 10.86
N GLU A 364 7.11 -38.47 10.49
CA GLU A 364 7.31 -39.76 11.15
C GLU A 364 7.69 -39.61 12.63
N ARG A 365 8.36 -38.51 13.00
CA ARG A 365 8.70 -38.22 14.41
C ARG A 365 7.48 -38.11 15.32
N PHE A 366 6.33 -37.79 14.73
CA PHE A 366 5.05 -37.69 15.44
C PHE A 366 4.06 -38.74 14.92
N ASP A 367 4.56 -39.93 14.53
CA ASP A 367 3.77 -41.07 14.02
C ASP A 367 2.84 -40.67 12.86
N ASN A 368 3.23 -39.72 12.04
CA ASN A 368 2.41 -39.14 10.96
C ASN A 368 1.03 -38.62 11.42
N LYS A 369 0.89 -38.30 12.71
CA LYS A 369 -0.36 -37.76 13.28
C LYS A 369 -0.53 -36.27 13.00
N ILE A 370 0.51 -35.58 12.51
CA ILE A 370 0.53 -34.16 12.19
C ILE A 370 1.05 -33.95 10.79
N ASN A 371 0.33 -33.15 10.02
CA ASN A 371 0.81 -32.70 8.72
C ASN A 371 1.71 -31.45 8.90
N LEU A 372 2.99 -31.58 8.56
CA LEU A 372 4.01 -30.53 8.60
C LEU A 372 4.27 -29.88 7.23
N GLY A 373 3.60 -30.36 6.18
CA GLY A 373 3.85 -29.98 4.77
C GLY A 373 3.59 -28.51 4.42
N ASN A 374 2.87 -27.76 5.28
CA ASN A 374 2.56 -26.34 5.07
C ASN A 374 3.54 -25.38 5.76
N SER A 375 4.82 -25.74 5.87
CA SER A 375 5.82 -24.86 6.47
C SER A 375 6.10 -23.62 5.63
N ALA A 376 6.12 -22.45 6.27
CA ALA A 376 6.45 -21.17 5.63
C ALA A 376 7.93 -21.06 5.28
N LEU A 377 8.82 -21.71 6.04
CA LEU A 377 10.27 -21.57 5.86
C LEU A 377 10.74 -22.01 4.48
N PRO A 378 10.38 -23.19 3.92
CA PRO A 378 10.78 -23.56 2.57
C PRO A 378 10.32 -22.55 1.52
N LYS A 379 9.12 -21.97 1.70
CA LYS A 379 8.55 -20.96 0.77
C LYS A 379 9.30 -19.63 0.84
N CYS A 380 9.79 -19.25 2.03
CA CYS A 380 10.62 -18.07 2.21
C CYS A 380 12.08 -18.29 1.84
N TYR A 381 12.59 -19.52 1.99
CA TYR A 381 14.00 -19.83 1.81
C TYR A 381 14.41 -19.92 0.33
N GLY A 382 13.60 -20.54 -0.55
CA GLY A 382 14.14 -20.72 -1.88
C GLY A 382 13.24 -21.30 -2.96
N THR A 383 11.91 -21.22 -2.85
CA THR A 383 11.03 -21.71 -3.92
C THR A 383 10.97 -20.81 -5.16
N GLY A 384 11.68 -19.67 -5.13
CA GLY A 384 11.74 -18.72 -6.23
C GLY A 384 11.06 -17.39 -5.93
N TYR A 385 10.86 -16.59 -6.98
CA TYR A 385 10.23 -15.28 -6.88
C TYR A 385 9.38 -14.97 -8.10
N SER A 386 8.45 -14.02 -7.92
CA SER A 386 7.60 -13.48 -8.96
C SER A 386 7.84 -11.98 -9.07
N THR A 387 8.04 -11.48 -10.28
CA THR A 387 8.11 -10.05 -10.56
C THR A 387 6.96 -9.67 -11.48
N ALA A 388 6.10 -8.75 -11.03
CA ALA A 388 4.98 -8.22 -11.79
C ALA A 388 5.23 -6.75 -12.12
N ILE A 389 5.14 -6.40 -13.40
CA ILE A 389 5.20 -5.03 -13.90
C ILE A 389 3.81 -4.67 -14.40
N ASN A 390 3.22 -3.62 -13.83
CA ASN A 390 1.95 -3.07 -14.27
C ASN A 390 2.18 -1.63 -14.74
N ASN A 391 1.75 -1.34 -15.95
CA ASN A 391 1.83 -0.01 -16.54
C ASN A 391 0.43 0.46 -16.89
N THR A 392 0.05 1.64 -16.43
CA THR A 392 -1.17 2.33 -16.84
C THR A 392 -0.81 3.68 -17.45
N MET A 393 -1.46 4.02 -18.54
CA MET A 393 -1.31 5.32 -19.20
C MET A 393 -2.69 5.90 -19.51
N ASN A 394 -2.83 7.18 -19.28
CA ASN A 394 -4.05 7.94 -19.49
C ASN A 394 -3.74 9.15 -20.37
N LEU A 395 -4.56 9.39 -21.38
CA LEU A 395 -4.54 10.58 -22.22
C LEU A 395 -5.92 11.22 -22.22
N ASP A 396 -6.00 12.48 -21.86
CA ASP A 396 -7.23 13.27 -21.83
C ASP A 396 -7.09 14.48 -22.75
N LEU A 397 -8.08 14.70 -23.57
CA LEU A 397 -8.20 15.86 -24.45
C LEU A 397 -9.55 16.54 -24.16
N LEU A 398 -9.51 17.83 -23.86
CA LEU A 398 -10.71 18.63 -23.66
C LEU A 398 -10.60 19.89 -24.50
N LEU A 399 -11.56 20.08 -25.39
CA LEU A 399 -11.72 21.26 -26.20
C LEU A 399 -12.94 22.04 -25.71
N ASN A 400 -12.73 23.27 -25.27
CA ASN A 400 -13.80 24.20 -24.89
C ASN A 400 -13.84 25.36 -25.85
N GLN A 401 -15.04 25.63 -26.41
CA GLN A 401 -15.31 26.74 -27.33
C GLN A 401 -16.38 27.65 -26.75
N LYS A 402 -16.03 28.93 -26.51
CA LYS A 402 -17.02 29.97 -26.19
C LYS A 402 -17.79 30.33 -27.45
N LEU A 403 -19.11 30.38 -27.32
CA LEU A 403 -20.03 30.68 -28.41
C LEU A 403 -20.77 32.00 -28.13
N ASP A 404 -20.10 32.96 -27.51
CA ASP A 404 -20.65 34.29 -27.15
C ASP A 404 -21.17 35.04 -28.39
N PHE A 405 -20.74 34.66 -29.57
CA PHE A 405 -21.22 35.20 -30.86
C PHE A 405 -22.65 34.73 -31.20
N ILE A 406 -23.12 33.62 -30.61
CA ILE A 406 -24.51 33.13 -30.72
C ILE A 406 -25.32 33.70 -29.57
N THR A 407 -24.88 33.45 -28.34
CA THR A 407 -25.54 33.90 -27.13
C THR A 407 -24.47 34.11 -26.05
N LYS A 408 -24.48 35.29 -25.39
CA LYS A 408 -23.53 35.63 -24.33
C LYS A 408 -23.54 34.63 -23.21
N GLY A 409 -22.36 34.07 -22.88
CA GLY A 409 -22.19 33.05 -21.85
C GLY A 409 -22.40 31.61 -22.33
N LEU A 410 -22.76 31.38 -23.60
CA LEU A 410 -22.84 30.04 -24.19
C LEU A 410 -21.46 29.48 -24.43
N SER A 411 -21.24 28.22 -24.13
CA SER A 411 -20.02 27.47 -24.47
C SER A 411 -20.34 26.01 -24.81
N ALA A 412 -19.52 25.42 -25.66
CA ALA A 412 -19.55 24.00 -25.95
C ALA A 412 -18.24 23.35 -25.48
N GLU A 413 -18.34 22.17 -24.93
CA GLU A 413 -17.19 21.39 -24.47
C GLU A 413 -17.25 19.97 -25.03
N ILE A 414 -16.12 19.51 -25.58
CA ILE A 414 -15.94 18.14 -26.05
C ILE A 414 -14.76 17.56 -25.30
N LYS A 415 -14.95 16.38 -24.73
CA LYS A 415 -13.91 15.65 -24.00
C LYS A 415 -13.71 14.25 -24.58
N GLY A 416 -12.47 13.91 -24.88
CA GLY A 416 -12.02 12.58 -25.25
C GLY A 416 -11.02 12.05 -24.24
N ALA A 417 -11.10 10.74 -23.93
CA ALA A 417 -10.16 10.08 -23.02
C ALA A 417 -9.75 8.73 -23.60
N TYR A 418 -8.47 8.41 -23.45
CA TYR A 418 -7.92 7.10 -23.76
C TYR A 418 -7.17 6.56 -22.54
N ASN A 419 -7.59 5.39 -22.08
CA ASN A 419 -6.95 4.69 -20.97
C ASN A 419 -6.42 3.35 -21.46
N THR A 420 -5.19 3.04 -21.13
CA THR A 420 -4.58 1.73 -21.42
C THR A 420 -3.88 1.18 -20.18
N SER A 421 -3.90 -0.13 -20.07
CA SER A 421 -3.14 -0.85 -19.03
C SER A 421 -2.47 -2.07 -19.65
N TYR A 422 -1.24 -2.31 -19.21
CA TYR A 422 -0.45 -3.45 -19.62
C TYR A 422 0.18 -4.07 -18.37
N GLY A 423 0.04 -5.39 -18.23
CA GLY A 423 0.65 -6.16 -17.13
C GLY A 423 1.52 -7.29 -17.66
N PHE A 424 2.69 -7.46 -17.06
CA PHE A 424 3.61 -8.55 -17.34
C PHE A 424 4.09 -9.17 -16.04
N THR A 425 3.97 -10.51 -15.91
CA THR A 425 4.44 -11.23 -14.72
C THR A 425 5.46 -12.27 -15.13
N LYS A 426 6.65 -12.19 -14.54
CA LYS A 426 7.73 -13.15 -14.68
C LYS A 426 7.84 -13.97 -13.39
N LYS A 427 7.67 -15.29 -13.50
CA LYS A 427 7.81 -16.22 -12.39
C LYS A 427 9.08 -17.04 -12.57
N ARG A 428 9.88 -17.16 -11.52
CA ARG A 428 11.04 -18.05 -11.46
C ARG A 428 10.82 -19.00 -10.30
N LYS A 429 10.71 -20.29 -10.62
CA LYS A 429 10.60 -21.36 -9.63
C LYS A 429 11.99 -21.84 -9.28
N GLY A 430 12.22 -22.04 -7.99
CA GLY A 430 13.37 -22.74 -7.45
C GLY A 430 12.93 -24.04 -6.78
N GLN A 431 13.82 -24.96 -6.65
CA GLN A 431 13.70 -26.11 -5.74
C GLN A 431 14.66 -25.88 -4.57
N VAL A 432 14.21 -26.26 -3.40
CA VAL A 432 15.01 -26.19 -2.19
C VAL A 432 15.25 -27.61 -1.73
N GLU A 433 16.51 -27.96 -1.58
CA GLU A 433 16.90 -29.19 -0.91
C GLU A 433 16.53 -29.07 0.56
N GLN A 434 15.85 -30.08 1.08
CA GLN A 434 15.45 -30.16 2.48
C GLN A 434 16.18 -31.34 3.12
N PHE A 435 16.69 -31.11 4.32
CA PHE A 435 17.45 -32.09 5.07
C PHE A 435 16.70 -32.41 6.36
N MET A 436 16.81 -33.65 6.82
CA MET A 436 16.17 -34.10 8.06
C MET A 436 17.23 -34.45 9.09
N PRO A 437 17.05 -34.11 10.36
CA PRO A 437 17.93 -34.51 11.44
C PRO A 437 17.56 -35.92 11.92
N PHE A 438 18.56 -36.78 12.14
CA PHE A 438 18.42 -38.11 12.71
C PHE A 438 19.43 -38.29 13.84
N TYR A 439 19.11 -39.14 14.79
CA TYR A 439 20.13 -39.63 15.72
C TYR A 439 21.10 -40.58 14.97
N GLN A 440 22.39 -40.48 15.31
CA GLN A 440 23.44 -41.26 14.64
C GLN A 440 23.18 -42.76 14.72
N SER A 441 22.72 -43.22 15.87
CA SER A 441 22.35 -44.61 16.12
C SER A 441 21.23 -45.16 15.22
N SER A 442 20.27 -44.31 14.83
CA SER A 442 19.19 -44.70 13.92
C SER A 442 19.68 -44.88 12.49
N LEU A 443 20.85 -44.31 12.11
CA LEU A 443 21.51 -44.51 10.83
C LEU A 443 22.28 -45.82 10.78
N GLU A 444 22.83 -46.25 11.93
CA GLU A 444 23.57 -47.52 12.05
C GLU A 444 22.62 -48.71 12.15
N ASP A 445 21.45 -48.51 12.78
CA ASP A 445 20.39 -49.53 12.89
C ASP A 445 18.99 -48.93 12.66
N PRO A 446 18.48 -48.98 11.43
CA PRO A 446 17.16 -48.42 11.10
C PRO A 446 15.98 -49.08 11.84
N SER A 447 16.18 -50.24 12.45
CA SER A 447 15.15 -50.95 13.22
C SER A 447 14.85 -50.27 14.57
N LEU A 448 15.72 -49.36 14.99
CA LEU A 448 15.65 -48.70 16.31
C LEU A 448 14.67 -47.54 16.38
N GLY A 449 14.03 -47.16 15.31
CA GLY A 449 13.12 -46.00 15.28
C GLY A 449 13.80 -44.67 15.64
N TYR A 450 13.23 -43.58 15.17
CA TYR A 450 13.84 -42.22 15.27
C TYR A 450 13.90 -41.66 16.69
N ASP A 451 13.15 -42.18 17.65
CA ASP A 451 12.89 -41.60 18.99
C ASP A 451 13.15 -42.55 20.15
N SER A 452 14.01 -43.57 20.00
CA SER A 452 14.29 -44.45 21.13
C SER A 452 15.12 -43.78 22.23
N PRO A 453 14.67 -43.75 23.49
CA PRO A 453 15.33 -43.02 24.58
C PRO A 453 16.66 -43.62 25.07
N ASP A 454 17.06 -44.80 24.56
CA ASP A 454 18.26 -45.52 24.99
C ASP A 454 19.55 -45.09 24.26
N PHE A 455 19.48 -44.11 23.39
CA PHE A 455 20.58 -43.73 22.52
C PHE A 455 21.52 -42.67 23.12
N ASN A 456 22.83 -42.89 22.92
CA ASN A 456 23.86 -41.87 23.12
C ASN A 456 23.53 -40.61 22.34
N LYS A 457 23.46 -39.49 23.07
CA LYS A 457 23.00 -38.17 22.58
C LYS A 457 23.88 -37.50 21.53
N ASN A 458 24.66 -38.25 20.77
CA ASN A 458 25.43 -37.72 19.67
C ASN A 458 24.50 -37.50 18.46
N ILE A 459 24.07 -36.26 18.26
CA ILE A 459 23.30 -35.87 17.10
C ILE A 459 24.23 -35.81 15.90
N ALA A 460 24.15 -36.80 14.98
CA ALA A 460 24.72 -36.67 13.66
C ALA A 460 23.63 -36.09 12.75
N VAL A 461 23.91 -34.95 12.15
CA VAL A 461 23.10 -34.43 11.06
C VAL A 461 23.51 -35.18 9.81
N SER A 462 22.88 -36.30 9.53
CA SER A 462 23.08 -37.03 8.26
C SER A 462 21.96 -36.65 7.31
N TYR A 463 22.34 -36.35 6.08
CA TYR A 463 21.49 -35.79 5.06
C TYR A 463 21.04 -36.88 4.11
N THR A 464 19.78 -37.30 4.20
CA THR A 464 19.18 -38.09 3.13
C THR A 464 18.49 -37.14 2.15
N HIS A 465 18.90 -37.21 0.90
CA HIS A 465 18.30 -36.49 -0.21
C HIS A 465 16.86 -36.99 -0.41
N LEU A 466 15.86 -36.20 -0.04
CA LEU A 466 14.50 -36.37 -0.55
C LEU A 466 14.44 -35.74 -1.94
N THR A 467 14.90 -36.49 -2.95
CA THR A 467 14.58 -36.16 -4.34
C THR A 467 13.13 -36.53 -4.59
N LEU A 468 12.23 -35.55 -4.54
CA LEU A 468 10.94 -35.69 -5.19
C LEU A 468 11.21 -35.88 -6.69
N PRO A 469 10.51 -36.86 -7.36
CA PRO A 469 10.73 -37.10 -8.76
C PRO A 469 10.49 -35.83 -9.57
N THR A 470 11.50 -35.40 -10.28
CA THR A 470 11.44 -34.31 -11.23
C THR A 470 10.62 -34.77 -12.44
N ASN A 471 9.36 -34.38 -12.52
CA ASN A 471 8.72 -34.28 -13.83
C ASN A 471 9.34 -33.09 -14.54
N ARG A 472 10.26 -33.37 -15.46
CA ARG A 472 10.65 -32.43 -16.51
C ARG A 472 9.50 -32.37 -17.52
N GLU A 473 8.82 -31.28 -17.57
CA GLU A 473 8.18 -30.76 -18.79
C GLU A 473 8.33 -29.23 -18.82
#